data_d616955bb5d830532ef3111d557c40a4
#
_entry.id   d616955bb5d830532ef3111d557c40a4
#
_cell.length_a   1.000
_cell.length_b   1.000
_cell.length_c   1.000
_cell.angle_alpha   90.00
_cell.angle_beta   90.00
_cell.angle_gamma   90.00
#
_symmetry.space_group_name_H-M   'P 1'
#
loop_
_entity.id
_entity.type
_entity.pdbx_description
1 polymer ?
#
loop_
_entity_poly.entity_id
_entity_poly.type
_entity_poly.pdbx_seq_one_letter_code
_entity_poly.pdbx_strand_id
1 'polypeptide(L)'
;MFTEWEILINGSMNNLPPCTSVDIFAHRYKIIVDHLHSDELGRCDPTTQKIYLREDLLPDTAKDTLLHEIIHAICFHAELPDPAPEESLVSRIATGLTIVLCQNPDLATWIFSR
;
A
#
# COMPACT_ATOMS: atom_id res chain seq x y z
N MET A 1 25.74 -6.49 -14.86
CA MET A 1 25.10 -5.17 -15.08
C MET A 1 23.65 -5.21 -14.63
N PHE A 2 23.24 -4.21 -13.93
CA PHE A 2 21.86 -4.13 -13.48
C PHE A 2 20.98 -3.50 -14.55
N THR A 3 19.75 -4.00 -14.67
CA THR A 3 18.73 -3.31 -15.44
C THR A 3 18.35 -2.02 -14.70
N GLU A 4 17.69 -1.12 -15.39
CA GLU A 4 17.19 0.12 -14.79
C GLU A 4 16.29 -0.18 -13.59
N TRP A 5 15.47 -1.22 -13.70
CA TRP A 5 14.59 -1.64 -12.63
C TRP A 5 15.35 -2.19 -11.42
N GLU A 6 16.41 -2.97 -11.66
CA GLU A 6 17.26 -3.50 -10.59
C GLU A 6 18.02 -2.39 -9.87
N ILE A 7 18.40 -1.34 -10.58
CA ILE A 7 19.04 -0.18 -9.95
C ILE A 7 18.05 0.51 -9.01
N LEU A 8 16.81 0.68 -9.40
CA LEU A 8 15.79 1.26 -8.54
C LEU A 8 15.54 0.39 -7.29
N ILE A 9 15.60 -0.93 -7.45
CA ILE A 9 15.40 -1.85 -6.33
C ILE A 9 16.59 -1.91 -5.39
N ASN A 10 17.82 -1.91 -5.94
CA ASN A 10 19.03 -2.17 -5.16
C ASN A 10 19.79 -0.91 -4.77
N GLY A 11 19.40 0.25 -5.27
CA GLY A 11 19.98 1.53 -4.88
C GLY A 11 19.25 2.16 -3.70
N SER A 12 19.39 3.47 -3.56
CA SER A 12 18.68 4.22 -2.52
C SER A 12 17.17 4.21 -2.70
N MET A 13 16.70 3.82 -3.88
CA MET A 13 15.29 3.80 -4.23
C MET A 13 14.70 2.39 -4.26
N ASN A 14 15.44 1.41 -3.73
CA ASN A 14 15.01 0.01 -3.76
C ASN A 14 13.79 -0.29 -2.91
N ASN A 15 13.39 0.62 -2.03
CA ASN A 15 12.24 0.46 -1.15
C ASN A 15 10.95 1.03 -1.75
N LEU A 16 11.06 1.66 -2.92
CA LEU A 16 9.89 2.26 -3.56
C LEU A 16 9.03 1.18 -4.23
N PRO A 17 7.70 1.31 -4.14
CA PRO A 17 6.83 0.47 -4.94
C PRO A 17 7.03 0.75 -6.44
N PRO A 18 6.75 -0.23 -7.32
CA PRO A 18 6.94 -0.07 -8.76
C PRO A 18 5.90 0.83 -9.42
N CYS A 19 4.98 1.38 -8.66
CA CYS A 19 3.89 2.21 -9.16
C CYS A 19 3.73 3.44 -8.27
N THR A 20 3.20 4.50 -8.86
CA THR A 20 2.94 5.77 -8.15
C THR A 20 1.49 5.92 -7.73
N SER A 21 0.67 4.94 -8.05
CA SER A 21 -0.75 4.92 -7.68
C SER A 21 -1.23 3.51 -7.48
N VAL A 22 -2.30 3.37 -6.73
CA VAL A 22 -3.00 2.11 -6.52
C VAL A 22 -4.50 2.36 -6.62
N ASP A 23 -5.19 1.50 -7.35
CA ASP A 23 -6.64 1.55 -7.45
C ASP A 23 -7.24 0.74 -6.29
N ILE A 24 -8.11 1.40 -5.52
CA ILE A 24 -8.80 0.78 -4.40
C ILE A 24 -10.29 0.94 -4.69
N PHE A 25 -10.90 -0.12 -5.19
CA PHE A 25 -12.25 -0.12 -5.76
C PHE A 25 -12.35 0.93 -6.88
N ALA A 26 -13.27 1.86 -6.79
CA ALA A 26 -13.43 2.91 -7.80
C ALA A 26 -12.51 4.12 -7.57
N HIS A 27 -11.64 4.07 -6.57
CA HIS A 27 -10.84 5.22 -6.15
C HIS A 27 -9.37 5.02 -6.44
N ARG A 28 -8.76 5.98 -7.12
CA ARG A 28 -7.32 5.94 -7.38
C ARG A 28 -6.59 6.74 -6.32
N TYR A 29 -5.72 6.05 -5.58
CA TYR A 29 -4.87 6.65 -4.56
C TYR A 29 -3.49 6.91 -5.13
N LYS A 30 -2.97 8.09 -4.87
CA LYS A 30 -1.57 8.42 -5.19
C LYS A 30 -0.67 7.90 -4.08
N ILE A 31 0.41 7.22 -4.45
CA ILE A 31 1.43 6.77 -3.49
C ILE A 31 2.55 7.80 -3.48
N ILE A 32 2.82 8.33 -2.31
CA ILE A 32 3.83 9.37 -2.11
C ILE A 32 4.87 8.85 -1.13
N VAL A 33 6.12 8.82 -1.58
CA VAL A 33 7.25 8.47 -0.72
C VAL A 33 7.90 9.77 -0.27
N ASP A 34 7.91 10.01 1.03
CA ASP A 34 8.30 11.30 1.57
C ASP A 34 8.97 11.15 2.93
N HIS A 35 9.45 12.27 3.44
CA HIS A 35 10.06 12.36 4.74
C HIS A 35 8.95 12.57 5.78
N LEU A 36 8.57 11.48 6.46
CA LEU A 36 7.55 11.52 7.50
C LEU A 36 8.20 11.68 8.87
N HIS A 37 7.37 11.99 9.88
CA HIS A 37 7.81 12.02 11.26
C HIS A 37 8.44 10.69 11.68
N SER A 38 9.36 10.73 12.63
CA SER A 38 10.14 9.56 13.02
C SER A 38 9.31 8.39 13.52
N ASP A 39 8.11 8.64 14.04
CA ASP A 39 7.20 7.63 14.54
C ASP A 39 6.17 7.15 13.49
N GLU A 40 6.15 7.76 12.32
CA GLU A 40 5.26 7.37 11.23
C GLU A 40 6.02 6.60 10.16
N LEU A 41 5.60 5.36 9.90
CA LEU A 41 6.11 4.59 8.77
C LEU A 41 5.32 4.87 7.50
N GLY A 42 4.03 5.16 7.64
CA GLY A 42 3.13 5.47 6.55
C GLY A 42 1.88 6.16 7.05
N ARG A 43 1.06 6.59 6.11
CA ARG A 43 -0.20 7.26 6.42
C ARG A 43 -1.17 7.10 5.26
N CYS A 44 -2.44 6.90 5.57
CA CYS A 44 -3.51 6.89 4.57
C CYS A 44 -4.41 8.10 4.79
N ASP A 45 -4.65 8.86 3.73
CA ASP A 45 -5.62 9.95 3.72
C ASP A 45 -6.71 9.63 2.69
N PRO A 46 -7.82 9.01 3.11
CA PRO A 46 -8.86 8.63 2.17
C PRO A 46 -9.65 9.83 1.61
N THR A 47 -9.64 10.95 2.31
CA THR A 47 -10.34 12.15 1.85
C THR A 47 -9.68 12.75 0.61
N THR A 48 -8.36 12.79 0.57
CA THR A 48 -7.60 13.28 -0.58
C THR A 48 -7.07 12.15 -1.46
N GLN A 49 -7.34 10.90 -1.10
CA GLN A 49 -6.93 9.68 -1.81
C GLN A 49 -5.42 9.63 -2.02
N LYS A 50 -4.70 9.71 -0.90
CA LYS A 50 -3.24 9.63 -0.88
C LYS A 50 -2.79 8.63 0.16
N ILE A 51 -1.74 7.87 -0.18
CA ILE A 51 -1.03 7.00 0.74
C ILE A 51 0.41 7.48 0.80
N TYR A 52 0.91 7.67 2.01
CA TYR A 52 2.28 8.12 2.24
C TYR A 52 3.11 6.97 2.79
N LEU A 53 4.33 6.83 2.28
CA LEU A 53 5.34 5.91 2.83
C LEU A 53 6.59 6.71 3.19
N ARG A 54 7.20 6.37 4.31
CA ARG A 54 8.46 6.96 4.69
C ARG A 54 9.58 6.48 3.74
N GLU A 55 10.47 7.38 3.36
CA GLU A 55 11.44 7.14 2.30
C GLU A 55 12.58 6.18 2.66
N ASP A 56 12.81 5.95 3.96
CA ASP A 56 13.94 5.18 4.46
C ASP A 56 13.60 3.75 4.91
N LEU A 57 12.45 3.23 4.51
CA LEU A 57 12.01 1.90 4.92
C LEU A 57 12.80 0.81 4.20
N LEU A 58 13.11 -0.27 4.91
CA LEU A 58 13.61 -1.48 4.29
C LEU A 58 12.50 -2.13 3.43
N PRO A 59 12.87 -2.94 2.42
CA PRO A 59 11.87 -3.50 1.49
C PRO A 59 10.71 -4.23 2.17
N ASP A 60 10.99 -5.09 3.14
CA ASP A 60 9.94 -5.84 3.82
C ASP A 60 9.01 -4.92 4.60
N THR A 61 9.58 -3.92 5.26
CA THR A 61 8.81 -2.94 6.02
C THR A 61 7.99 -2.06 5.09
N ALA A 62 8.53 -1.69 3.94
CA ALA A 62 7.79 -0.89 2.96
C ALA A 62 6.56 -1.64 2.44
N LYS A 63 6.71 -2.93 2.14
CA LYS A 63 5.60 -3.78 1.69
C LYS A 63 4.51 -3.89 2.75
N ASP A 64 4.91 -4.21 3.97
CA ASP A 64 4.00 -4.33 5.09
C ASP A 64 3.27 -3.03 5.36
N THR A 65 3.99 -1.92 5.36
CA THR A 65 3.41 -0.59 5.59
C THR A 65 2.42 -0.21 4.50
N LEU A 66 2.78 -0.42 3.24
CA LEU A 66 1.86 -0.11 2.14
C LEU A 66 0.58 -0.92 2.23
N LEU A 67 0.67 -2.22 2.51
CA LEU A 67 -0.51 -3.07 2.72
C LEU A 67 -1.36 -2.57 3.89
N HIS A 68 -0.72 -2.18 4.98
CA HIS A 68 -1.41 -1.62 6.14
C HIS A 68 -2.25 -0.40 5.76
N GLU A 69 -1.67 0.54 5.00
CA GLU A 69 -2.39 1.74 4.58
C GLU A 69 -3.49 1.42 3.55
N ILE A 70 -3.26 0.47 2.67
CA ILE A 70 -4.29 0.00 1.73
C ILE A 70 -5.48 -0.58 2.50
N ILE A 71 -5.24 -1.34 3.56
CA ILE A 71 -6.32 -1.90 4.38
C ILE A 71 -7.12 -0.80 5.04
N HIS A 72 -6.49 0.27 5.52
CA HIS A 72 -7.22 1.44 6.02
C HIS A 72 -8.14 2.03 4.96
N ALA A 73 -7.66 2.18 3.73
CA ALA A 73 -8.48 2.68 2.64
C ALA A 73 -9.64 1.74 2.30
N ILE A 74 -9.39 0.43 2.30
CA ILE A 74 -10.45 -0.58 2.10
C ILE A 74 -11.52 -0.43 3.17
N CYS A 75 -11.14 -0.33 4.43
CA CYS A 75 -12.09 -0.17 5.52
C CYS A 75 -12.93 1.09 5.36
N PHE A 76 -12.31 2.19 4.95
CA PHE A 76 -13.00 3.45 4.72
C PHE A 76 -14.04 3.33 3.61
N HIS A 77 -13.65 2.80 2.44
CA HIS A 77 -14.54 2.72 1.28
C HIS A 77 -15.57 1.61 1.40
N ALA A 78 -15.29 0.57 2.18
CA ALA A 78 -16.26 -0.48 2.47
C ALA A 78 -17.24 -0.09 3.57
N GLU A 79 -17.06 1.08 4.17
CA GLU A 79 -17.92 1.61 5.24
C GLU A 79 -18.08 0.61 6.39
N LEU A 80 -16.97 0.04 6.85
CA LEU A 80 -17.01 -0.92 7.95
C LEU A 80 -17.42 -0.23 9.25
N PRO A 81 -18.39 -0.77 9.98
CA PRO A 81 -18.78 -0.20 11.26
C PRO A 81 -17.66 -0.34 12.30
N ASP A 82 -17.67 0.53 13.30
CA ASP A 82 -16.72 0.51 14.41
C ASP A 82 -17.49 0.40 15.73
N PRO A 83 -17.34 -0.68 16.51
CA PRO A 83 -16.58 -1.88 16.17
C PRO A 83 -17.33 -2.79 15.19
N ALA A 84 -16.56 -3.43 14.30
CA ALA A 84 -17.13 -4.42 13.40
C ALA A 84 -17.06 -5.82 14.02
N PRO A 85 -18.06 -6.69 13.81
CA PRO A 85 -17.92 -8.10 14.17
C PRO A 85 -16.74 -8.74 13.45
N GLU A 86 -15.98 -9.56 14.14
CA GLU A 86 -14.74 -10.14 13.61
C GLU A 86 -14.95 -10.82 12.26
N GLU A 87 -15.95 -11.68 12.12
CA GLU A 87 -16.21 -12.38 10.87
C GLU A 87 -16.53 -11.42 9.72
N SER A 88 -17.30 -10.38 9.99
CA SER A 88 -17.62 -9.36 8.99
C SER A 88 -16.37 -8.60 8.58
N LEU A 89 -15.53 -8.25 9.54
CA LEU A 89 -14.29 -7.54 9.30
C LEU A 89 -13.33 -8.38 8.45
N VAL A 90 -13.09 -9.61 8.84
CA VAL A 90 -12.20 -10.54 8.13
C VAL A 90 -12.68 -10.76 6.70
N SER A 91 -13.97 -11.05 6.53
CA SER A 91 -14.55 -11.31 5.22
C SER A 91 -14.43 -10.12 4.28
N ARG A 92 -14.74 -8.92 4.78
CA ARG A 92 -14.69 -7.70 3.96
C ARG A 92 -13.28 -7.28 3.62
N ILE A 93 -12.34 -7.41 4.55
CA ILE A 93 -10.93 -7.12 4.28
C ILE A 93 -10.38 -8.11 3.27
N ALA A 94 -10.66 -9.39 3.42
CA ALA A 94 -10.19 -10.42 2.49
C ALA A 94 -10.72 -10.17 1.06
N THR A 95 -12.02 -9.89 0.93
CA THR A 95 -12.63 -9.58 -0.36
C THR A 95 -12.02 -8.31 -0.96
N GLY A 96 -11.93 -7.25 -0.16
CA GLY A 96 -11.38 -5.97 -0.61
C GLY A 96 -9.93 -6.09 -1.04
N LEU A 97 -9.11 -6.78 -0.27
CA LEU A 97 -7.70 -6.97 -0.59
C LEU A 97 -7.53 -7.80 -1.87
N THR A 98 -8.34 -8.83 -2.04
CA THR A 98 -8.34 -9.63 -3.27
C THR A 98 -8.64 -8.76 -4.49
N ILE A 99 -9.66 -7.90 -4.40
CA ILE A 99 -10.01 -6.99 -5.49
C ILE A 99 -8.85 -6.04 -5.80
N VAL A 100 -8.28 -5.41 -4.79
CA VAL A 100 -7.18 -4.46 -4.97
C VAL A 100 -5.96 -5.11 -5.61
N LEU A 101 -5.59 -6.30 -5.18
CA LEU A 101 -4.45 -7.02 -5.76
C LEU A 101 -4.72 -7.40 -7.22
N CYS A 102 -5.95 -7.80 -7.55
CA CYS A 102 -6.34 -8.10 -8.92
C CYS A 102 -6.36 -6.85 -9.81
N GLN A 103 -6.73 -5.70 -9.25
CA GLN A 103 -6.74 -4.42 -9.98
C GLN A 103 -5.33 -3.89 -10.23
N ASN A 104 -4.35 -4.30 -9.42
CA ASN A 104 -3.00 -3.73 -9.41
C ASN A 104 -1.94 -4.83 -9.51
N PRO A 105 -1.79 -5.48 -10.69
CA PRO A 105 -0.87 -6.61 -10.82
C PRO A 105 0.60 -6.26 -10.54
N ASP A 106 1.04 -5.04 -10.86
CA ASP A 106 2.41 -4.61 -10.57
C ASP A 106 2.65 -4.53 -9.06
N LEU A 107 1.67 -4.03 -8.33
CA LEU A 107 1.71 -3.98 -6.86
C LEU A 107 1.77 -5.39 -6.29
N ALA A 108 0.93 -6.30 -6.78
CA ALA A 108 0.91 -7.68 -6.34
C ALA A 108 2.25 -8.36 -6.57
N THR A 109 2.83 -8.18 -7.75
CA THR A 109 4.15 -8.73 -8.09
C THR A 109 5.22 -8.22 -7.12
N TRP A 110 5.22 -6.92 -6.85
CA TRP A 110 6.18 -6.32 -5.91
C TRP A 110 6.03 -6.88 -4.50
N ILE A 111 4.79 -7.00 -4.02
CA ILE A 111 4.53 -7.52 -2.66
C ILE A 111 5.02 -8.95 -2.52
N PHE A 112 4.81 -9.79 -3.53
CA PHE A 112 5.23 -11.19 -3.49
C PHE A 112 6.69 -11.40 -3.90
N SER A 113 7.40 -10.37 -4.32
CA SER A 113 8.82 -10.48 -4.67
C SER A 113 9.70 -10.64 -3.43
N ARG A 114 10.83 -11.27 -3.63
CA ARG A 114 11.83 -11.43 -2.58
C ARG A 114 13.09 -10.65 -2.90
#